data_a0d5dcb8444fcc523c4de6cf26e208af
#
_entry.id   a0d5dcb8444fcc523c4de6cf26e208af
#
_cell.length_a   1.000
_cell.length_b   1.000
_cell.length_c   1.000
_cell.angle_alpha   90.00
_cell.angle_beta   90.00
_cell.angle_gamma   90.00
#
_symmetry.space_group_name_H-M   'P 1'
#
loop_
_entity.id
_entity.type
_entity.pdbx_description
1 polymer ?
#
loop_
_entity_poly.entity_id
_entity_poly.type
_entity_poly.pdbx_seq_one_letter_code
_entity_poly.pdbx_strand_id
1 'polypeptide(L)'
;RAQFTDAIKNSKIVEVNGEKIGLVGASPIDMFDRLTHPDYHKDCSIDALEDTIEDIQEEVNNLKEQGINKICLLSHLGHQKDQIVAQNTKDIDVIIGGHTHELVKDIKEGENLFYNENGEPVVLTEAGRDGAYFGKLNLTFDKDGVITKAQNNLGETRLFHKNMINQYIFDEILGTPEKVGYIRKAPPPPTTLIEENPHANFVCDAMRAEMGADIGVWNNSGIRNFFHEGEIDSRDIKDIAPFFDRMSLAEVSEKTLVDMFKATVKTTYTSHGNKPGLIAVSGLNYTVNPKKGELTAMNFVDKNGKEIP
;
A
#
# COMPACT_ATOMS: atom_id res chain seq x y z
N ARG A 1 -18.94 -6.03 -17.36
CA ARG A 1 -19.65 -5.02 -16.54
C ARG A 1 -20.97 -5.55 -15.96
N ALA A 2 -21.81 -6.25 -16.72
CA ALA A 2 -23.14 -6.70 -16.26
C ALA A 2 -23.13 -7.72 -15.10
N GLN A 3 -22.05 -8.44 -14.85
CA GLN A 3 -21.98 -9.47 -13.80
C GLN A 3 -21.75 -8.93 -12.38
N PHE A 4 -21.29 -7.67 -12.22
CA PHE A 4 -20.89 -7.13 -10.92
C PHE A 4 -21.71 -5.93 -10.48
N THR A 5 -22.62 -5.40 -11.29
CA THR A 5 -23.40 -4.18 -11.01
C THR A 5 -24.25 -4.26 -9.76
N ASP A 6 -24.70 -5.46 -9.37
CA ASP A 6 -25.48 -5.64 -8.15
C ASP A 6 -24.61 -5.90 -6.89
N ALA A 7 -23.36 -6.32 -7.07
CA ALA A 7 -22.43 -6.61 -5.99
C ALA A 7 -21.58 -5.39 -5.58
N ILE A 8 -21.31 -4.49 -6.52
CA ILE A 8 -20.51 -3.28 -6.29
C ILE A 8 -21.46 -2.08 -6.28
N LYS A 9 -21.41 -1.29 -5.21
CA LYS A 9 -22.18 -0.06 -5.02
C LYS A 9 -21.22 1.09 -4.78
N ASN A 10 -21.55 2.28 -5.28
CA ASN A 10 -20.79 3.50 -5.04
C ASN A 10 -20.89 3.93 -3.57
N SER A 11 -22.05 3.70 -2.97
CA SER A 11 -22.30 4.01 -1.57
C SER A 11 -23.13 2.95 -0.87
N LYS A 12 -23.13 2.99 0.47
CA LYS A 12 -23.93 2.15 1.33
C LYS A 12 -24.32 2.90 2.61
N ILE A 13 -25.57 2.74 3.02
CA ILE A 13 -26.02 3.20 4.35
C ILE A 13 -25.88 2.04 5.33
N VAL A 14 -25.24 2.29 6.46
CA VAL A 14 -25.18 1.38 7.61
C VAL A 14 -25.87 2.03 8.80
N GLU A 15 -26.52 1.23 9.63
CA GLU A 15 -27.15 1.70 10.87
C GLU A 15 -26.43 1.08 12.07
N VAL A 16 -25.99 1.93 12.98
CA VAL A 16 -25.29 1.53 14.20
C VAL A 16 -25.94 2.24 15.38
N ASN A 17 -26.51 1.48 16.31
CA ASN A 17 -27.20 2.01 17.51
C ASN A 17 -28.31 3.06 17.19
N GLY A 18 -29.00 2.88 16.08
CA GLY A 18 -30.05 3.80 15.62
C GLY A 18 -29.58 5.00 14.83
N GLU A 19 -28.27 5.18 14.68
CA GLU A 19 -27.67 6.23 13.86
C GLU A 19 -27.32 5.70 12.47
N LYS A 20 -27.67 6.46 11.43
CA LYS A 20 -27.37 6.11 10.03
C LYS A 20 -26.10 6.81 9.58
N ILE A 21 -25.22 6.04 8.97
CA ILE A 21 -23.94 6.49 8.43
C ILE A 21 -23.89 6.12 6.96
N GLY A 22 -23.59 7.11 6.10
CA GLY A 22 -23.32 6.90 4.69
C GLY A 22 -21.85 6.51 4.48
N LEU A 23 -21.61 5.47 3.73
CA LEU A 23 -20.27 5.05 3.31
C LEU A 23 -20.17 5.26 1.80
N VAL A 24 -19.17 6.00 1.34
CA VAL A 24 -18.84 6.20 -0.08
C VAL A 24 -17.48 5.55 -0.36
N GLY A 25 -17.27 4.97 -1.51
CA GLY A 25 -16.01 4.31 -1.88
C GLY A 25 -15.26 5.06 -2.96
N ALA A 26 -13.92 5.16 -2.86
CA ALA A 26 -13.06 5.69 -3.90
C ALA A 26 -11.87 4.76 -4.19
N SER A 27 -11.69 4.39 -5.45
CA SER A 27 -10.62 3.51 -5.94
C SER A 27 -9.40 4.31 -6.42
N PRO A 28 -8.19 3.71 -6.46
CA PRO A 28 -6.99 4.42 -6.92
C PRO A 28 -7.09 4.81 -8.39
N ILE A 29 -6.75 6.06 -8.69
CA ILE A 29 -6.75 6.62 -10.06
C ILE A 29 -5.41 6.41 -10.80
N ASP A 30 -4.38 5.93 -10.12
CA ASP A 30 -3.07 5.62 -10.70
C ASP A 30 -2.89 4.13 -11.04
N MET A 31 -3.99 3.38 -11.14
CA MET A 31 -3.94 1.94 -11.36
C MET A 31 -3.29 1.58 -12.70
N PHE A 32 -3.51 2.37 -13.76
CA PHE A 32 -2.92 2.09 -15.07
C PHE A 32 -1.42 2.36 -15.12
N ASP A 33 -0.90 3.24 -14.27
CA ASP A 33 0.54 3.43 -14.12
C ASP A 33 1.24 2.19 -13.59
N ARG A 34 0.49 1.32 -12.93
CA ARG A 34 0.96 0.06 -12.32
C ARG A 34 0.68 -1.16 -13.18
N LEU A 35 -0.38 -1.15 -13.98
CA LEU A 35 -0.77 -2.20 -14.91
C LEU A 35 -0.21 -1.90 -16.29
N THR A 36 1.08 -2.19 -16.50
CA THR A 36 1.81 -1.80 -17.71
C THR A 36 1.42 -2.58 -18.97
N HIS A 37 0.75 -3.74 -18.84
CA HIS A 37 0.36 -4.54 -20.00
C HIS A 37 -0.97 -4.03 -20.57
N PRO A 38 -1.03 -3.64 -21.87
CA PRO A 38 -2.24 -3.04 -22.48
C PRO A 38 -3.51 -3.89 -22.37
N ASP A 39 -3.38 -5.23 -22.36
CA ASP A 39 -4.53 -6.12 -22.27
C ASP A 39 -5.28 -6.05 -20.92
N TYR A 40 -4.62 -5.54 -19.85
CA TYR A 40 -5.26 -5.43 -18.55
C TYR A 40 -6.23 -4.27 -18.43
N HIS A 41 -6.12 -3.25 -19.30
CA HIS A 41 -6.92 -2.03 -19.21
C HIS A 41 -7.57 -1.55 -20.51
N LYS A 42 -7.46 -2.32 -21.61
CA LYS A 42 -7.99 -1.93 -22.94
C LYS A 42 -9.50 -1.63 -22.95
N ASP A 43 -10.25 -2.26 -22.03
CA ASP A 43 -11.71 -2.10 -21.91
C ASP A 43 -12.10 -1.34 -20.61
N CYS A 44 -11.15 -0.65 -19.99
CA CYS A 44 -11.35 0.13 -18.78
C CYS A 44 -10.92 1.57 -19.00
N SER A 45 -11.55 2.48 -18.28
CA SER A 45 -11.13 3.88 -18.14
C SER A 45 -10.97 4.19 -16.66
N ILE A 46 -10.10 5.14 -16.36
CA ILE A 46 -9.94 5.71 -15.02
C ILE A 46 -10.13 7.21 -15.18
N ASP A 47 -10.99 7.77 -14.35
CA ASP A 47 -11.31 9.17 -14.36
C ASP A 47 -10.16 10.00 -13.76
N ALA A 48 -10.05 11.27 -14.14
CA ALA A 48 -9.14 12.20 -13.50
C ALA A 48 -9.56 12.48 -12.04
N LEU A 49 -8.70 13.11 -11.27
CA LEU A 49 -9.01 13.41 -9.86
C LEU A 49 -10.20 14.35 -9.74
N GLU A 50 -10.30 15.32 -10.63
CA GLU A 50 -11.38 16.30 -10.70
C GLU A 50 -12.73 15.62 -10.92
N ASP A 51 -12.82 14.72 -11.90
CA ASP A 51 -14.04 13.96 -12.21
C ASP A 51 -14.39 13.03 -11.04
N THR A 52 -13.36 12.40 -10.42
CA THR A 52 -13.54 11.55 -9.23
C THR A 52 -14.13 12.33 -8.04
N ILE A 53 -13.71 13.59 -7.86
CA ILE A 53 -14.26 14.48 -6.80
C ILE A 53 -15.73 14.81 -7.10
N GLU A 54 -16.08 15.06 -8.35
CA GLU A 54 -17.46 15.30 -8.77
C GLU A 54 -18.35 14.07 -8.50
N ASP A 55 -17.89 12.87 -8.86
CA ASP A 55 -18.60 11.62 -8.62
C ASP A 55 -18.80 11.35 -7.12
N ILE A 56 -17.77 11.59 -6.31
CA ILE A 56 -17.86 11.48 -4.85
C ILE A 56 -18.91 12.45 -4.32
N GLN A 57 -18.90 13.71 -4.77
CA GLN A 57 -19.85 14.72 -4.34
C GLN A 57 -21.29 14.39 -4.75
N GLU A 58 -21.51 13.81 -5.95
CA GLU A 58 -22.83 13.34 -6.38
C GLU A 58 -23.36 12.26 -5.42
N GLU A 59 -22.54 11.25 -5.06
CA GLU A 59 -22.95 10.22 -4.10
C GLU A 59 -23.20 10.77 -2.68
N VAL A 60 -22.42 11.76 -2.26
CA VAL A 60 -22.66 12.48 -1.00
C VAL A 60 -24.00 13.19 -1.03
N ASN A 61 -24.33 13.90 -2.12
CA ASN A 61 -25.61 14.57 -2.29
C ASN A 61 -26.77 13.57 -2.25
N ASN A 62 -26.64 12.43 -2.93
CA ASN A 62 -27.64 11.35 -2.92
C ASN A 62 -27.90 10.80 -1.50
N LEU A 63 -26.86 10.71 -0.66
CA LEU A 63 -27.00 10.31 0.75
C LEU A 63 -27.67 11.39 1.58
N LYS A 64 -27.33 12.66 1.37
CA LYS A 64 -27.93 13.81 2.05
C LYS A 64 -29.44 13.91 1.74
N GLU A 65 -29.85 13.71 0.49
CA GLU A 65 -31.27 13.67 0.09
C GLU A 65 -32.05 12.56 0.81
N GLN A 66 -31.40 11.48 1.22
CA GLN A 66 -31.96 10.41 2.03
C GLN A 66 -31.94 10.72 3.55
N GLY A 67 -31.53 11.93 3.92
CA GLY A 67 -31.46 12.37 5.32
C GLY A 67 -30.25 11.85 6.10
N ILE A 68 -29.20 11.41 5.41
CA ILE A 68 -27.95 11.01 6.04
C ILE A 68 -27.09 12.25 6.26
N ASN A 69 -26.67 12.46 7.50
CA ASN A 69 -25.83 13.59 7.91
C ASN A 69 -24.51 13.20 8.57
N LYS A 70 -24.14 11.94 8.43
CA LYS A 70 -22.82 11.41 8.84
C LYS A 70 -22.27 10.60 7.67
N ILE A 71 -21.22 11.08 7.01
CA ILE A 71 -20.70 10.50 5.77
C ILE A 71 -19.22 10.21 5.90
N CYS A 72 -18.87 8.96 5.62
CA CYS A 72 -17.51 8.47 5.63
C CYS A 72 -17.09 8.03 4.22
N LEU A 73 -16.00 8.59 3.71
CA LEU A 73 -15.34 8.14 2.49
C LEU A 73 -14.32 7.04 2.83
N LEU A 74 -14.49 5.87 2.24
CA LEU A 74 -13.48 4.79 2.24
C LEU A 74 -12.61 4.95 1.01
N SER A 75 -11.43 5.51 1.18
CA SER A 75 -10.56 5.91 0.07
C SER A 75 -9.35 5.01 -0.08
N HIS A 76 -9.00 4.76 -1.34
CA HIS A 76 -7.69 4.23 -1.72
C HIS A 76 -6.95 5.16 -2.71
N LEU A 77 -7.29 6.44 -2.72
CA LEU A 77 -6.67 7.45 -3.60
C LEU A 77 -5.24 7.80 -3.18
N GLY A 78 -4.94 7.67 -1.88
CA GLY A 78 -3.70 8.06 -1.25
C GLY A 78 -3.78 9.42 -0.56
N HIS A 79 -3.01 9.57 0.50
CA HIS A 79 -3.11 10.65 1.48
C HIS A 79 -3.16 12.06 0.88
N GLN A 80 -2.31 12.37 -0.10
CA GLN A 80 -2.30 13.69 -0.75
C GLN A 80 -3.57 13.99 -1.55
N LYS A 81 -4.11 12.98 -2.26
CA LYS A 81 -5.36 13.13 -3.00
C LYS A 81 -6.56 13.22 -2.06
N ASP A 82 -6.52 12.46 -0.96
CA ASP A 82 -7.54 12.52 0.09
C ASP A 82 -7.63 13.91 0.74
N GLN A 83 -6.50 14.61 0.91
CA GLN A 83 -6.47 16.01 1.36
C GLN A 83 -7.18 16.95 0.37
N ILE A 84 -6.96 16.72 -0.95
CA ILE A 84 -7.63 17.51 -1.99
C ILE A 84 -9.13 17.23 -1.97
N VAL A 85 -9.55 15.97 -1.87
CA VAL A 85 -10.96 15.58 -1.73
C VAL A 85 -11.61 16.26 -0.52
N ALA A 86 -10.96 16.21 0.66
CA ALA A 86 -11.46 16.81 1.88
C ALA A 86 -11.75 18.30 1.74
N GLN A 87 -10.94 19.02 0.97
CA GLN A 87 -11.04 20.48 0.80
C GLN A 87 -11.95 20.92 -0.36
N ASN A 88 -12.23 20.01 -1.31
CA ASN A 88 -13.00 20.31 -2.53
C ASN A 88 -14.33 19.53 -2.61
N THR A 89 -14.83 19.09 -1.46
CA THR A 89 -16.15 18.46 -1.32
C THR A 89 -16.95 19.15 -0.22
N LYS A 90 -18.20 18.76 -0.05
CA LYS A 90 -19.09 19.18 1.04
C LYS A 90 -19.62 17.95 1.77
N ASP A 91 -19.97 18.12 3.04
CA ASP A 91 -20.72 17.13 3.81
C ASP A 91 -20.02 15.77 4.01
N ILE A 92 -18.72 15.65 3.70
CA ILE A 92 -17.91 14.53 4.12
C ILE A 92 -17.33 14.83 5.51
N ASP A 93 -17.51 13.90 6.46
CA ASP A 93 -17.02 14.06 7.82
C ASP A 93 -15.67 13.38 8.03
N VAL A 94 -15.51 12.20 7.44
CA VAL A 94 -14.34 11.34 7.66
C VAL A 94 -13.87 10.75 6.35
N ILE A 95 -12.55 10.75 6.16
CA ILE A 95 -11.88 9.96 5.12
C ILE A 95 -11.03 8.90 5.80
N ILE A 96 -11.36 7.64 5.59
CA ILE A 96 -10.49 6.52 5.96
C ILE A 96 -9.67 6.16 4.73
N GLY A 97 -8.41 6.61 4.75
CA GLY A 97 -7.47 6.51 3.64
C GLY A 97 -6.74 5.18 3.57
N GLY A 98 -6.00 5.02 2.49
CA GLY A 98 -5.11 3.90 2.22
C GLY A 98 -4.15 4.24 1.09
N HIS A 99 -3.49 3.23 0.50
CA HIS A 99 -2.59 3.35 -0.64
C HIS A 99 -1.17 3.86 -0.32
N THR A 100 -1.03 4.99 0.38
CA THR A 100 0.26 5.59 0.72
C THR A 100 0.86 5.07 2.01
N HIS A 101 0.08 4.30 2.78
CA HIS A 101 0.50 3.66 4.03
C HIS A 101 0.88 4.65 5.14
N GLU A 102 0.24 5.81 5.17
CA GLU A 102 0.50 6.80 6.21
C GLU A 102 0.04 6.31 7.59
N LEU A 103 0.82 6.61 8.62
CA LEU A 103 0.48 6.28 9.99
C LEU A 103 0.03 7.53 10.75
N VAL A 104 -1.27 7.79 10.73
CA VAL A 104 -1.89 8.93 11.40
C VAL A 104 -2.09 8.60 12.88
N LYS A 105 -1.24 9.17 13.74
CA LYS A 105 -1.29 8.94 15.20
C LYS A 105 -2.28 9.86 15.89
N ASP A 106 -2.13 11.14 15.65
CA ASP A 106 -2.89 12.21 16.32
C ASP A 106 -3.66 13.03 15.29
N ILE A 107 -4.79 13.60 15.69
CA ILE A 107 -5.54 14.52 14.83
C ILE A 107 -4.97 15.93 14.98
N LYS A 108 -4.49 16.50 13.85
CA LYS A 108 -3.86 17.80 13.79
C LYS A 108 -4.33 18.59 12.59
N GLU A 109 -4.65 19.86 12.81
CA GLU A 109 -5.06 20.77 11.76
C GLU A 109 -3.94 20.99 10.74
N GLY A 110 -4.31 20.94 9.45
CA GLY A 110 -3.39 21.07 8.32
C GLY A 110 -2.55 19.82 8.00
N GLU A 111 -2.57 18.78 8.86
CA GLU A 111 -1.94 17.49 8.58
C GLU A 111 -2.99 16.43 8.20
N ASN A 112 -4.06 16.31 9.01
CA ASN A 112 -5.10 15.30 8.87
C ASN A 112 -6.48 15.75 9.41
N LEU A 113 -6.61 17.01 9.78
CA LEU A 113 -7.86 17.71 10.00
C LEU A 113 -7.92 18.89 9.03
N PHE A 114 -8.86 18.83 8.12
CA PHE A 114 -9.09 19.83 7.07
C PHE A 114 -10.49 20.42 7.22
N TYR A 115 -10.80 21.41 6.40
CA TYR A 115 -12.13 21.99 6.33
C TYR A 115 -12.65 21.88 4.91
N ASN A 116 -13.89 21.42 4.77
CA ASN A 116 -14.56 21.27 3.50
C ASN A 116 -15.03 22.64 2.96
N GLU A 117 -15.69 22.65 1.78
CA GLU A 117 -16.20 23.90 1.17
C GLU A 117 -17.27 24.61 2.03
N ASN A 118 -17.93 23.91 2.95
CA ASN A 118 -18.86 24.52 3.90
C ASN A 118 -18.14 25.11 5.13
N GLY A 119 -16.83 24.91 5.28
CA GLY A 119 -16.05 25.25 6.46
C GLY A 119 -16.24 24.28 7.63
N GLU A 120 -16.72 23.07 7.37
CA GLU A 120 -16.90 22.01 8.37
C GLU A 120 -15.68 21.11 8.43
N PRO A 121 -15.34 20.59 9.64
CA PRO A 121 -14.17 19.76 9.82
C PRO A 121 -14.30 18.39 9.12
N VAL A 122 -13.24 18.00 8.41
CA VAL A 122 -13.07 16.68 7.79
C VAL A 122 -11.85 16.00 8.40
N VAL A 123 -12.04 14.82 8.98
CA VAL A 123 -10.95 14.04 9.58
C VAL A 123 -10.45 13.01 8.60
N LEU A 124 -9.15 13.10 8.26
CA LEU A 124 -8.45 12.10 7.44
C LEU A 124 -7.64 11.18 8.35
N THR A 125 -7.81 9.86 8.21
CA THR A 125 -7.05 8.88 9.00
C THR A 125 -6.60 7.71 8.15
N GLU A 126 -5.45 7.15 8.49
CA GLU A 126 -4.87 5.94 7.89
C GLU A 126 -4.05 5.21 8.97
N ALA A 127 -4.05 3.88 8.98
CA ALA A 127 -3.43 3.08 10.04
C ALA A 127 -2.14 2.36 9.58
N GLY A 128 -1.39 2.98 8.68
CA GLY A 128 -0.14 2.43 8.16
C GLY A 128 -0.35 1.26 7.21
N ARG A 129 0.49 0.24 7.28
CA ARG A 129 0.51 -0.88 6.33
C ARG A 129 0.55 -2.23 7.02
N ASP A 130 0.29 -3.28 6.24
CA ASP A 130 0.50 -4.69 6.57
C ASP A 130 -0.26 -5.17 7.83
N GLY A 131 -1.32 -4.45 8.23
CA GLY A 131 -2.07 -4.77 9.44
C GLY A 131 -1.26 -4.58 10.73
N ALA A 132 -0.13 -3.85 10.71
CA ALA A 132 0.71 -3.61 11.88
C ALA A 132 -0.01 -2.79 12.96
N TYR A 133 -0.95 -1.95 12.55
CA TYR A 133 -1.74 -1.10 13.44
C TYR A 133 -3.23 -1.21 13.14
N PHE A 134 -4.04 -0.90 14.14
CA PHE A 134 -5.45 -0.58 13.96
C PHE A 134 -5.75 0.77 14.60
N GLY A 135 -6.64 1.53 13.96
CA GLY A 135 -7.09 2.82 14.45
C GLY A 135 -8.47 2.72 15.10
N LYS A 136 -8.65 3.39 16.24
CA LYS A 136 -9.95 3.66 16.84
C LYS A 136 -10.19 5.16 16.83
N LEU A 137 -10.93 5.61 15.82
CA LEU A 137 -11.34 7.01 15.71
C LEU A 137 -12.62 7.22 16.50
N ASN A 138 -12.59 8.13 17.48
CA ASN A 138 -13.76 8.56 18.24
C ASN A 138 -14.15 9.96 17.79
N LEU A 139 -15.37 10.12 17.34
CA LEU A 139 -15.93 11.37 16.85
C LEU A 139 -17.15 11.77 17.69
N THR A 140 -17.30 13.07 17.92
CA THR A 140 -18.51 13.65 18.48
C THR A 140 -19.09 14.61 17.45
N PHE A 141 -20.37 14.46 17.18
CA PHE A 141 -21.13 15.30 16.25
C PHE A 141 -22.08 16.19 17.02
N ASP A 142 -22.39 17.33 16.48
CA ASP A 142 -23.52 18.16 16.93
C ASP A 142 -24.86 17.62 16.35
N LYS A 143 -25.94 18.36 16.62
CA LYS A 143 -27.29 18.00 16.15
C LYS A 143 -27.46 18.08 14.61
N ASP A 144 -26.61 18.82 13.93
CA ASP A 144 -26.65 19.03 12.48
C ASP A 144 -25.74 18.02 11.74
N GLY A 145 -24.96 17.20 12.50
CA GLY A 145 -24.06 16.20 11.97
C GLY A 145 -22.62 16.69 11.76
N VAL A 146 -22.28 17.89 12.28
CA VAL A 146 -20.91 18.43 12.15
C VAL A 146 -20.04 17.92 13.28
N ILE A 147 -18.79 17.53 12.96
CA ILE A 147 -17.81 17.07 13.94
C ILE A 147 -17.41 18.20 14.87
N THR A 148 -17.57 18.00 16.18
CA THR A 148 -17.16 18.93 17.25
C THR A 148 -15.93 18.44 18.00
N LYS A 149 -15.63 17.13 17.94
CA LYS A 149 -14.44 16.55 18.55
C LYS A 149 -14.02 15.30 17.78
N ALA A 150 -12.71 15.19 17.60
CA ALA A 150 -12.09 14.01 17.00
C ALA A 150 -10.89 13.55 17.83
N GLN A 151 -10.75 12.25 18.02
CA GLN A 151 -9.60 11.64 18.69
C GLN A 151 -9.28 10.30 18.04
N ASN A 152 -8.07 10.13 17.60
CA ASN A 152 -7.55 8.87 17.09
C ASN A 152 -6.73 8.16 18.19
N ASN A 153 -6.89 6.84 18.28
CA ASN A 153 -6.11 5.98 19.16
C ASN A 153 -5.60 4.80 18.33
N LEU A 154 -4.30 4.66 18.24
CA LEU A 154 -3.66 3.54 17.56
C LEU A 154 -3.31 2.43 18.52
N GLY A 155 -3.59 1.20 18.12
CA GLY A 155 -3.10 -0.01 18.77
C GLY A 155 -2.18 -0.78 17.84
N GLU A 156 -1.07 -1.31 18.37
CA GLU A 156 -0.21 -2.23 17.62
C GLU A 156 -0.79 -3.64 17.67
N THR A 157 -1.03 -4.25 16.52
CA THR A 157 -1.65 -5.58 16.42
C THR A 157 -0.80 -6.67 17.09
N ARG A 158 0.54 -6.55 17.05
CA ARG A 158 1.48 -7.48 17.70
C ARG A 158 1.32 -7.57 19.22
N LEU A 159 0.71 -6.56 19.84
CA LEU A 159 0.47 -6.53 21.30
C LEU A 159 -0.77 -7.32 21.73
N PHE A 160 -1.55 -7.82 20.78
CA PHE A 160 -2.76 -8.58 21.06
C PHE A 160 -2.51 -10.08 20.93
N HIS A 161 -3.16 -10.85 21.80
CA HIS A 161 -3.11 -12.30 21.72
C HIS A 161 -3.91 -12.79 20.50
N LYS A 162 -3.36 -13.79 19.80
CA LYS A 162 -4.09 -14.47 18.72
C LYS A 162 -5.39 -15.06 19.25
N ASN A 163 -6.49 -14.80 18.54
CA ASN A 163 -7.74 -15.45 18.83
C ASN A 163 -7.68 -16.90 18.33
N MET A 164 -7.75 -17.87 19.24
CA MET A 164 -7.62 -19.29 18.91
C MET A 164 -8.70 -19.81 17.95
N ILE A 165 -9.92 -19.25 18.03
CA ILE A 165 -11.02 -19.63 17.12
C ILE A 165 -10.73 -19.12 15.71
N ASN A 166 -10.31 -17.86 15.59
CA ASN A 166 -9.93 -17.30 14.30
C ASN A 166 -8.72 -18.03 13.71
N GLN A 167 -7.72 -18.38 14.53
CA GLN A 167 -6.58 -19.16 14.08
C GLN A 167 -7.01 -20.52 13.51
N TYR A 168 -7.91 -21.22 14.20
CA TYR A 168 -8.44 -22.48 13.72
C TYR A 168 -9.19 -22.32 12.38
N ILE A 169 -10.02 -21.28 12.23
CA ILE A 169 -10.72 -20.99 10.97
C ILE A 169 -9.71 -20.70 9.84
N PHE A 170 -8.66 -19.92 10.12
CA PHE A 170 -7.61 -19.66 9.14
C PHE A 170 -6.87 -20.94 8.73
N ASP A 171 -6.56 -21.82 9.69
CA ASP A 171 -5.88 -23.07 9.41
C ASP A 171 -6.74 -24.02 8.56
N GLU A 172 -8.06 -24.06 8.79
CA GLU A 172 -9.02 -24.82 7.96
C GLU A 172 -9.11 -24.27 6.53
N ILE A 173 -9.11 -22.94 6.36
CA ILE A 173 -9.25 -22.31 5.03
C ILE A 173 -7.93 -22.32 4.24
N LEU A 174 -6.82 -22.01 4.90
CA LEU A 174 -5.51 -21.80 4.26
C LEU A 174 -4.57 -23.01 4.35
N GLY A 175 -4.98 -24.05 5.06
CA GLY A 175 -4.14 -25.19 5.42
C GLY A 175 -3.23 -24.88 6.60
N THR A 176 -2.80 -25.93 7.31
CA THR A 176 -1.81 -25.79 8.38
C THR A 176 -0.45 -25.43 7.79
N PRO A 177 0.23 -24.40 8.31
CA PRO A 177 1.52 -24.00 7.79
C PRO A 177 2.58 -25.07 8.05
N GLU A 178 3.45 -25.28 7.08
CA GLU A 178 4.59 -26.19 7.21
C GLU A 178 5.82 -25.43 7.65
N LYS A 179 6.56 -25.96 8.62
CA LYS A 179 7.84 -25.41 9.02
C LYS A 179 8.85 -25.55 7.88
N VAL A 180 9.43 -24.43 7.43
CA VAL A 180 10.40 -24.37 6.34
C VAL A 180 11.82 -24.06 6.81
N GLY A 181 11.99 -23.46 7.99
CA GLY A 181 13.30 -23.11 8.47
C GLY A 181 13.32 -22.43 9.85
N TYR A 182 14.47 -21.86 10.17
CA TYR A 182 14.70 -21.10 11.39
C TYR A 182 15.71 -19.98 11.16
N ILE A 183 15.36 -18.76 11.55
CA ILE A 183 16.26 -17.61 11.49
C ILE A 183 16.74 -17.25 12.88
N ARG A 184 18.07 -17.33 13.09
CA ARG A 184 18.69 -17.01 14.38
C ARG A 184 18.73 -15.52 14.67
N LYS A 185 18.94 -14.72 13.63
CA LYS A 185 19.00 -13.27 13.69
C LYS A 185 18.46 -12.69 12.38
N ALA A 186 17.30 -12.05 12.44
CA ALA A 186 16.74 -11.38 11.29
C ALA A 186 17.40 -10.01 11.11
N PRO A 187 17.68 -9.59 9.86
CA PRO A 187 18.10 -8.23 9.61
C PRO A 187 16.94 -7.26 9.92
N PRO A 188 17.22 -6.01 10.28
CA PRO A 188 16.17 -5.03 10.47
C PRO A 188 15.44 -4.77 9.13
N PRO A 189 14.12 -4.58 9.16
CA PRO A 189 13.38 -4.19 7.96
C PRO A 189 13.79 -2.78 7.51
N PRO A 190 13.86 -2.52 6.21
CA PRO A 190 14.07 -1.17 5.70
C PRO A 190 12.90 -0.26 6.08
N THR A 191 13.16 1.02 6.30
CA THR A 191 12.14 2.01 6.62
C THR A 191 11.52 2.63 5.38
N THR A 192 12.21 2.53 4.25
CA THR A 192 11.78 3.07 2.95
C THR A 192 12.09 2.09 1.81
N LEU A 193 11.48 2.33 0.64
CA LEU A 193 11.74 1.55 -0.57
C LEU A 193 13.07 1.91 -1.27
N ILE A 194 13.77 2.94 -0.80
CA ILE A 194 15.04 3.43 -1.36
C ILE A 194 16.26 3.07 -0.52
N GLU A 195 16.06 2.19 0.45
CA GLU A 195 17.14 1.62 1.26
C GLU A 195 17.51 0.22 0.77
N GLU A 196 18.69 -0.23 1.19
CA GLU A 196 19.09 -1.63 1.09
C GLU A 196 18.05 -2.50 1.80
N ASN A 197 17.59 -3.57 1.13
CA ASN A 197 16.61 -4.49 1.67
C ASN A 197 17.18 -5.91 1.74
N PRO A 198 17.77 -6.31 2.88
CA PRO A 198 18.36 -7.64 3.03
C PRO A 198 17.35 -8.80 2.86
N HIS A 199 16.07 -8.55 3.18
CA HIS A 199 15.02 -9.55 2.98
C HIS A 199 14.74 -9.78 1.48
N ALA A 200 14.71 -8.70 0.69
CA ALA A 200 14.56 -8.78 -0.75
C ALA A 200 15.79 -9.41 -1.41
N ASN A 201 16.99 -9.09 -0.93
CA ASN A 201 18.22 -9.72 -1.43
C ASN A 201 18.22 -11.23 -1.17
N PHE A 202 17.74 -11.66 0.00
CA PHE A 202 17.60 -13.10 0.29
C PHE A 202 16.63 -13.78 -0.71
N VAL A 203 15.53 -13.14 -1.07
CA VAL A 203 14.61 -13.64 -2.12
C VAL A 203 15.34 -13.69 -3.47
N CYS A 204 16.12 -12.67 -3.83
CA CYS A 204 16.93 -12.67 -5.04
C CYS A 204 17.98 -13.80 -5.05
N ASP A 205 18.62 -14.09 -3.91
CA ASP A 205 19.57 -15.20 -3.77
C ASP A 205 18.88 -16.54 -4.01
N ALA A 206 17.70 -16.74 -3.42
CA ALA A 206 16.92 -17.97 -3.58
C ALA A 206 16.47 -18.15 -5.04
N MET A 207 15.95 -17.11 -5.66
CA MET A 207 15.52 -17.12 -7.08
C MET A 207 16.70 -17.41 -8.02
N ARG A 208 17.83 -16.75 -7.79
CA ARG A 208 19.06 -16.95 -8.56
C ARG A 208 19.54 -18.39 -8.46
N ALA A 209 19.54 -18.96 -7.26
CA ALA A 209 19.95 -20.35 -7.04
C ALA A 209 18.99 -21.34 -7.70
N GLU A 210 17.70 -21.17 -7.57
CA GLU A 210 16.69 -22.05 -8.14
C GLU A 210 16.70 -22.04 -9.68
N MET A 211 16.86 -20.87 -10.28
CA MET A 211 16.84 -20.71 -11.74
C MET A 211 18.22 -20.97 -12.38
N GLY A 212 19.29 -21.12 -11.59
CA GLY A 212 20.65 -21.24 -12.12
C GLY A 212 21.12 -19.99 -12.87
N ALA A 213 20.62 -18.81 -12.47
CA ALA A 213 20.89 -17.54 -13.12
C ALA A 213 22.20 -16.90 -12.62
N ASP A 214 22.83 -16.04 -13.45
CA ASP A 214 23.98 -15.24 -13.03
C ASP A 214 23.56 -14.12 -12.08
N ILE A 215 22.36 -13.59 -12.26
CA ILE A 215 21.82 -12.46 -11.50
C ILE A 215 20.36 -12.73 -11.12
N GLY A 216 20.00 -12.43 -9.89
CA GLY A 216 18.62 -12.33 -9.43
C GLY A 216 18.24 -10.87 -9.22
N VAL A 217 17.03 -10.48 -9.63
CA VAL A 217 16.50 -9.12 -9.44
C VAL A 217 15.05 -9.16 -8.95
N TRP A 218 14.71 -8.26 -8.03
CA TRP A 218 13.36 -8.09 -7.51
C TRP A 218 13.09 -6.63 -7.17
N ASN A 219 11.87 -6.15 -7.34
CA ASN A 219 11.52 -4.80 -6.93
C ASN A 219 11.25 -4.73 -5.42
N ASN A 220 11.82 -3.76 -4.72
CA ASN A 220 11.61 -3.61 -3.27
C ASN A 220 10.14 -3.49 -2.87
N SER A 221 9.32 -2.88 -3.71
CA SER A 221 7.87 -2.76 -3.45
C SER A 221 7.12 -4.10 -3.54
N GLY A 222 7.72 -5.14 -4.11
CA GLY A 222 7.18 -6.50 -4.14
C GLY A 222 7.31 -7.25 -2.81
N ILE A 223 8.18 -6.77 -1.90
CA ILE A 223 8.33 -7.34 -0.56
C ILE A 223 7.32 -6.69 0.38
N ARG A 224 6.42 -7.49 0.92
CA ARG A 224 5.27 -7.01 1.72
C ARG A 224 5.36 -7.36 3.20
N ASN A 225 6.22 -8.28 3.56
CA ASN A 225 6.53 -8.62 4.94
C ASN A 225 8.04 -8.91 5.07
N PHE A 226 8.51 -9.12 6.29
CA PHE A 226 9.92 -9.32 6.58
C PHE A 226 10.12 -10.59 7.39
N PHE A 227 11.26 -11.25 7.17
CA PHE A 227 11.66 -12.38 8.01
C PHE A 227 11.83 -11.94 9.47
N HIS A 228 11.29 -12.69 10.38
CA HIS A 228 11.46 -12.52 11.83
C HIS A 228 12.44 -13.56 12.40
N GLU A 229 12.89 -13.33 13.62
CA GLU A 229 13.67 -14.32 14.35
C GLU A 229 12.77 -15.46 14.83
N GLY A 230 13.29 -16.67 14.81
CA GLY A 230 12.57 -17.84 15.23
C GLY A 230 12.26 -18.82 14.10
N GLU A 231 11.22 -19.60 14.29
CA GLU A 231 10.72 -20.55 13.32
C GLU A 231 10.04 -19.84 12.17
N ILE A 232 10.35 -20.23 10.94
CA ILE A 232 9.76 -19.72 9.70
C ILE A 232 8.91 -20.83 9.08
N ASP A 233 7.70 -20.50 8.73
CA ASP A 233 6.77 -21.41 8.10
C ASP A 233 6.39 -21.00 6.65
N SER A 234 5.59 -21.82 6.01
CA SER A 234 5.19 -21.62 4.61
C SER A 234 4.29 -20.37 4.40
N ARG A 235 3.63 -19.87 5.45
CA ARG A 235 2.85 -18.63 5.39
C ARG A 235 3.76 -17.41 5.45
N ASP A 236 4.79 -17.43 6.31
CA ASP A 236 5.79 -16.37 6.36
C ASP A 236 6.41 -16.12 4.98
N ILE A 237 6.74 -17.21 4.26
CA ILE A 237 7.28 -17.11 2.90
C ILE A 237 6.26 -16.47 1.94
N LYS A 238 4.99 -16.89 2.00
CA LYS A 238 3.93 -16.33 1.14
C LYS A 238 3.66 -14.86 1.45
N ASP A 239 3.74 -14.48 2.72
CA ASP A 239 3.47 -13.10 3.17
C ASP A 239 4.58 -12.13 2.73
N ILE A 240 5.80 -12.61 2.55
CA ILE A 240 6.92 -11.79 2.04
C ILE A 240 6.67 -11.35 0.61
N ALA A 241 6.19 -12.24 -0.27
CA ALA A 241 5.90 -11.95 -1.67
C ALA A 241 4.50 -12.51 -2.08
N PRO A 242 3.39 -11.84 -1.67
CA PRO A 242 2.04 -12.41 -1.75
C PRO A 242 1.38 -12.34 -3.13
N PHE A 243 2.07 -11.85 -4.16
CA PHE A 243 1.48 -11.58 -5.47
C PHE A 243 1.40 -12.80 -6.41
N PHE A 244 1.88 -13.97 -5.98
CA PHE A 244 1.92 -15.18 -6.80
C PHE A 244 2.67 -14.99 -8.14
N ASP A 245 3.66 -14.12 -8.15
CA ASP A 245 4.50 -13.86 -9.30
C ASP A 245 5.23 -15.14 -9.75
N ARG A 246 5.46 -15.25 -11.05
CA ARG A 246 6.22 -16.34 -11.62
C ARG A 246 7.66 -15.90 -11.88
N MET A 247 8.61 -16.73 -11.46
CA MET A 247 9.99 -16.53 -11.84
C MET A 247 10.16 -16.71 -13.36
N SER A 248 10.93 -15.83 -13.95
CA SER A 248 11.27 -15.87 -15.37
C SER A 248 12.77 -15.74 -15.55
N LEU A 249 13.35 -16.50 -16.48
CA LEU A 249 14.74 -16.40 -16.89
C LEU A 249 14.81 -15.69 -18.25
N ALA A 250 15.69 -14.71 -18.37
CA ALA A 250 15.93 -14.01 -19.61
C ALA A 250 17.43 -13.79 -19.84
N GLU A 251 17.86 -13.93 -21.09
CA GLU A 251 19.20 -13.52 -21.50
C GLU A 251 19.17 -12.04 -21.89
N VAL A 252 20.00 -11.25 -21.26
CA VAL A 252 20.09 -9.80 -21.51
C VAL A 252 21.55 -9.39 -21.69
N SER A 253 21.77 -8.37 -22.53
CA SER A 253 23.10 -7.78 -22.62
C SER A 253 23.42 -6.93 -21.38
N GLU A 254 24.70 -6.76 -21.06
CA GLU A 254 25.15 -5.84 -20.01
C GLU A 254 24.54 -4.44 -20.22
N LYS A 255 24.54 -3.94 -21.46
CA LYS A 255 23.94 -2.64 -21.78
C LYS A 255 22.46 -2.57 -21.37
N THR A 256 21.68 -3.59 -21.70
CA THR A 256 20.26 -3.66 -21.36
C THR A 256 20.06 -3.64 -19.85
N LEU A 257 20.88 -4.39 -19.12
CA LEU A 257 20.85 -4.44 -17.66
C LEU A 257 21.17 -3.07 -17.05
N VAL A 258 22.25 -2.43 -17.48
CA VAL A 258 22.66 -1.08 -17.04
C VAL A 258 21.58 -0.05 -17.34
N ASP A 259 20.98 -0.08 -18.53
CA ASP A 259 19.93 0.85 -18.93
C ASP A 259 18.65 0.66 -18.06
N MET A 260 18.29 -0.57 -17.72
CA MET A 260 17.19 -0.88 -16.81
C MET A 260 17.44 -0.27 -15.42
N PHE A 261 18.63 -0.46 -14.84
CA PHE A 261 18.96 0.11 -13.53
C PHE A 261 18.98 1.64 -13.57
N LYS A 262 19.57 2.25 -14.62
CA LYS A 262 19.54 3.71 -14.78
C LYS A 262 18.12 4.26 -14.84
N ALA A 263 17.24 3.62 -15.61
CA ALA A 263 15.84 4.04 -15.74
C ALA A 263 15.12 3.94 -14.39
N THR A 264 15.25 2.81 -13.68
CA THR A 264 14.62 2.60 -12.38
C THR A 264 15.11 3.58 -11.32
N VAL A 265 16.44 3.77 -11.23
CA VAL A 265 17.04 4.74 -10.30
C VAL A 265 16.53 6.15 -10.59
N LYS A 266 16.57 6.58 -11.85
CA LYS A 266 16.06 7.89 -12.26
C LYS A 266 14.58 8.04 -11.82
N THR A 267 13.73 7.12 -12.20
CA THR A 267 12.29 7.17 -11.85
C THR A 267 12.09 7.22 -10.34
N THR A 268 12.79 6.38 -9.57
CA THR A 268 12.68 6.33 -8.10
C THR A 268 13.00 7.67 -7.43
N TYR A 269 13.98 8.42 -7.93
CA TYR A 269 14.40 9.68 -7.30
C TYR A 269 13.80 10.94 -7.91
N THR A 270 13.29 10.89 -9.16
CA THR A 270 12.72 12.06 -9.83
C THR A 270 11.20 12.08 -9.91
N SER A 271 10.52 10.97 -9.63
CA SER A 271 9.06 10.91 -9.64
C SER A 271 8.45 11.72 -8.49
N HIS A 272 7.41 12.47 -8.81
CA HIS A 272 6.54 13.13 -7.84
C HIS A 272 5.40 12.15 -7.52
N GLY A 273 5.29 11.70 -6.27
CA GLY A 273 4.29 10.72 -5.85
C GLY A 273 4.89 9.34 -5.52
N ASN A 274 4.18 8.26 -5.86
CA ASN A 274 4.60 6.90 -5.54
C ASN A 274 5.91 6.52 -6.23
N LYS A 275 6.93 6.27 -5.44
CA LYS A 275 8.25 5.85 -5.94
C LYS A 275 8.26 4.32 -6.10
N PRO A 276 8.74 3.80 -7.25
CA PRO A 276 8.82 2.34 -7.46
C PRO A 276 9.77 1.64 -6.49
N GLY A 277 10.70 2.38 -5.88
CA GLY A 277 11.75 1.85 -5.04
C GLY A 277 12.97 1.38 -5.84
N LEU A 278 14.01 1.01 -5.12
CA LEU A 278 15.21 0.42 -5.70
C LEU A 278 14.98 -1.06 -6.04
N ILE A 279 15.83 -1.61 -6.88
CA ILE A 279 15.85 -3.03 -7.24
C ILE A 279 16.73 -3.76 -6.23
N ALA A 280 16.20 -4.78 -5.58
CA ALA A 280 16.99 -5.74 -4.82
C ALA A 280 17.69 -6.69 -5.79
N VAL A 281 18.88 -7.15 -5.42
CA VAL A 281 19.76 -7.88 -6.33
C VAL A 281 20.47 -9.06 -5.67
N SER A 282 20.86 -10.01 -6.50
CA SER A 282 21.83 -11.05 -6.21
C SER A 282 22.78 -11.23 -7.40
N GLY A 283 24.07 -11.42 -7.16
CA GLY A 283 25.09 -11.59 -8.21
C GLY A 283 25.63 -10.27 -8.77
N LEU A 284 25.17 -9.14 -8.28
CA LEU A 284 25.74 -7.82 -8.59
C LEU A 284 25.60 -6.86 -7.40
N ASN A 285 26.43 -5.82 -7.39
CA ASN A 285 26.30 -4.64 -6.53
C ASN A 285 26.13 -3.40 -7.38
N TYR A 286 25.36 -2.43 -6.89
CA TYR A 286 25.26 -1.15 -7.56
C TYR A 286 25.22 0.01 -6.55
N THR A 287 25.66 1.18 -6.99
CA THR A 287 25.69 2.40 -6.19
C THR A 287 24.90 3.51 -6.89
N VAL A 288 24.16 4.27 -6.11
CA VAL A 288 23.32 5.36 -6.61
C VAL A 288 23.70 6.69 -5.97
N ASN A 289 23.52 7.76 -6.73
CA ASN A 289 23.54 9.12 -6.19
C ASN A 289 22.09 9.59 -5.98
N PRO A 290 21.56 9.60 -4.75
CA PRO A 290 20.15 9.91 -4.49
C PRO A 290 19.80 11.37 -4.82
N LYS A 291 20.77 12.31 -4.73
CA LYS A 291 20.54 13.72 -5.04
C LYS A 291 20.34 13.98 -6.52
N LYS A 292 20.97 13.18 -7.37
CA LYS A 292 20.88 13.31 -8.82
C LYS A 292 19.94 12.27 -9.47
N GLY A 293 19.55 11.22 -8.73
CA GLY A 293 18.83 10.09 -9.29
C GLY A 293 19.65 9.33 -10.34
N GLU A 294 20.93 9.12 -10.07
CA GLU A 294 21.88 8.52 -11.01
C GLU A 294 22.47 7.23 -10.47
N LEU A 295 22.57 6.22 -11.34
CA LEU A 295 23.41 5.05 -11.13
C LEU A 295 24.87 5.45 -11.30
N THR A 296 25.72 5.27 -10.30
CA THR A 296 27.11 5.69 -10.30
C THR A 296 28.11 4.55 -10.50
N ALA A 297 27.74 3.33 -10.08
CA ALA A 297 28.53 2.12 -10.29
C ALA A 297 27.62 0.90 -10.35
N MET A 298 28.04 -0.13 -11.06
CA MET A 298 27.45 -1.46 -11.09
C MET A 298 28.54 -2.49 -11.37
N ASN A 299 28.72 -3.46 -10.48
CA ASN A 299 29.76 -4.46 -10.55
C ASN A 299 29.16 -5.85 -10.33
N PHE A 300 29.55 -6.83 -11.13
CA PHE A 300 29.21 -8.22 -10.91
C PHE A 300 29.98 -8.79 -9.73
N VAL A 301 29.36 -9.70 -8.99
CA VAL A 301 30.00 -10.35 -7.84
C VAL A 301 29.82 -11.86 -7.90
N ASP A 302 30.83 -12.58 -7.42
CA ASP A 302 30.75 -14.02 -7.22
C ASP A 302 29.86 -14.38 -5.99
N LYS A 303 29.72 -15.67 -5.72
CA LYS A 303 28.96 -16.18 -4.58
C LYS A 303 29.46 -15.75 -3.19
N ASN A 304 30.66 -15.19 -3.12
CA ASN A 304 31.26 -14.67 -1.88
C ASN A 304 31.19 -13.15 -1.81
N GLY A 305 30.53 -12.50 -2.78
CA GLY A 305 30.41 -11.05 -2.87
C GLY A 305 31.68 -10.36 -3.41
N LYS A 306 32.65 -11.12 -3.96
CA LYS A 306 33.86 -10.56 -4.56
C LYS A 306 33.55 -10.14 -5.99
N GLU A 307 33.96 -8.92 -6.34
CA GLU A 307 33.82 -8.39 -7.72
C GLU A 307 34.56 -9.30 -8.72
N ILE A 308 33.87 -9.55 -9.82
CA ILE A 308 34.40 -10.29 -10.98
C ILE A 308 34.48 -9.36 -12.19
N PRO A 309 35.50 -9.52 -13.03
CA PRO A 309 35.67 -8.68 -14.22
C PRO A 309 34.52 -8.76 -15.19
#